data_da46fc70acebfd6aef41138bd2aefe2d
#
_entry.id   da46fc70acebfd6aef41138bd2aefe2d
#
_cell.length_a   1.000
_cell.length_b   1.000
_cell.length_c   1.000
_cell.angle_alpha   90.00
_cell.angle_beta   90.00
_cell.angle_gamma   90.00
#
_symmetry.space_group_name_H-M   'P 1'
#
loop_
_entity.id
_entity.type
_entity.pdbx_description
1 polymer ?
#
loop_
_entity_poly.entity_id
_entity_poly.type
_entity_poly.pdbx_seq_one_letter_code
_entity_poly.pdbx_strand_id
1 'polypeptide(L)'
;MVDLNLSAITKPLSAITKPLERLVSTAQNGYEVARFGGLETGAVPSTFQIVESNNMYKLRRYFPPDTRPGRAPAGPPALMVHPMMMSANMWDVSRDDGAVGILHAGGLDPWVIDYGSPDRVEGGMERTLTDHIVALSEAIDIVAAATGQSVHLLGYSQGGMFSYQTAAYRRSKDVASVVAFGSPVDTLAALPMGIPANMGVVAAEFLADHVFNRIDIPGWLARTGFQMLDPIKSVQSKV
;
A
#
# COMPACT_ATOMS: atom_id res chain seq x y z
N MET A 1 61.96 3.66 5.53
CA MET A 1 60.72 2.91 5.57
C MET A 1 59.68 3.76 4.84
N VAL A 2 59.34 3.35 3.63
CA VAL A 2 58.36 4.11 2.83
C VAL A 2 56.98 3.54 3.13
N ASP A 3 56.15 4.32 3.83
CA ASP A 3 54.74 3.95 4.10
C ASP A 3 53.97 3.98 2.78
N LEU A 4 53.74 2.81 2.21
CA LEU A 4 52.87 2.63 1.06
C LEU A 4 51.41 2.79 1.54
N ASN A 5 50.82 3.95 1.23
CA ASN A 5 49.44 4.26 1.50
C ASN A 5 48.52 3.39 0.61
N LEU A 6 48.13 2.22 1.10
CA LEU A 6 47.24 1.25 0.43
C LEU A 6 45.82 1.80 0.13
N SER A 7 45.43 2.93 0.73
CA SER A 7 44.12 3.54 0.51
C SER A 7 43.97 4.16 -0.89
N ALA A 8 45.06 4.46 -1.57
CA ALA A 8 45.04 5.03 -2.93
C ALA A 8 44.78 3.99 -4.03
N ILE A 9 45.02 2.70 -3.74
CA ILE A 9 44.91 1.61 -4.73
C ILE A 9 43.46 1.02 -4.71
N THR A 10 42.75 1.13 -3.61
CA THR A 10 41.43 0.54 -3.48
C THR A 10 40.28 1.37 -4.11
N LYS A 11 40.47 2.69 -4.26
CA LYS A 11 39.49 3.57 -4.91
C LYS A 11 39.20 3.25 -6.40
N PRO A 12 40.15 2.93 -7.27
CA PRO A 12 39.84 2.63 -8.68
C PRO A 12 39.12 1.28 -8.87
N LEU A 13 39.34 0.28 -8.01
CA LEU A 13 38.63 -1.01 -8.14
C LEU A 13 37.14 -0.87 -7.81
N SER A 14 36.79 -0.14 -6.76
CA SER A 14 35.38 0.06 -6.37
C SER A 14 34.57 0.88 -7.41
N ALA A 15 35.24 1.71 -8.20
CA ALA A 15 34.63 2.46 -9.30
C ALA A 15 34.26 1.57 -10.49
N ILE A 16 34.91 0.42 -10.67
CA ILE A 16 34.61 -0.53 -11.75
C ILE A 16 33.68 -1.66 -11.26
N THR A 17 33.86 -2.12 -10.02
CA THR A 17 33.04 -3.23 -9.48
C THR A 17 31.60 -2.86 -9.25
N LYS A 18 31.31 -1.65 -8.72
CA LYS A 18 29.93 -1.20 -8.47
C LYS A 18 29.03 -1.13 -9.72
N PRO A 19 29.48 -0.59 -10.88
CA PRO A 19 28.71 -0.65 -12.12
C PRO A 19 28.46 -2.07 -12.62
N LEU A 20 29.46 -2.95 -12.47
CA LEU A 20 29.35 -4.35 -12.90
C LEU A 20 28.38 -5.14 -12.02
N GLU A 21 28.44 -4.97 -10.71
CA GLU A 21 27.50 -5.55 -9.74
C GLU A 21 26.06 -5.09 -10.02
N ARG A 22 25.87 -3.80 -10.33
CA ARG A 22 24.56 -3.27 -10.73
C ARG A 22 24.04 -3.88 -12.02
N LEU A 23 24.89 -4.05 -13.04
CA LEU A 23 24.51 -4.69 -14.29
C LEU A 23 24.10 -6.16 -14.09
N VAL A 24 24.86 -6.90 -13.29
CA VAL A 24 24.54 -8.29 -12.95
C VAL A 24 23.21 -8.37 -12.18
N SER A 25 23.02 -7.53 -11.16
CA SER A 25 21.76 -7.48 -10.40
C SER A 25 20.59 -7.09 -11.28
N THR A 26 20.75 -6.13 -12.20
CA THR A 26 19.70 -5.74 -13.13
C THR A 26 19.32 -6.88 -14.07
N ALA A 27 20.31 -7.64 -14.58
CA ALA A 27 20.06 -8.78 -15.44
C ALA A 27 19.37 -9.93 -14.69
N GLN A 28 19.76 -10.20 -13.44
CA GLN A 28 19.13 -11.18 -12.57
C GLN A 28 17.68 -10.79 -12.26
N ASN A 29 17.46 -9.55 -11.83
CA ASN A 29 16.12 -9.03 -11.56
C ASN A 29 15.22 -9.08 -12.80
N GLY A 30 15.77 -8.73 -13.97
CA GLY A 30 15.06 -8.84 -15.24
C GLY A 30 14.65 -10.27 -15.58
N TYR A 31 15.52 -11.22 -15.36
CA TYR A 31 15.25 -12.66 -15.55
C TYR A 31 14.18 -13.17 -14.58
N GLU A 32 14.27 -12.82 -13.30
CA GLU A 32 13.29 -13.21 -12.27
C GLU A 32 11.89 -12.66 -12.57
N VAL A 33 11.80 -11.37 -12.94
CA VAL A 33 10.54 -10.75 -13.33
C VAL A 33 9.94 -11.43 -14.57
N ALA A 34 10.75 -11.76 -15.57
CA ALA A 34 10.29 -12.42 -16.78
C ALA A 34 9.82 -13.87 -16.54
N ARG A 35 10.51 -14.61 -15.65
CA ARG A 35 10.24 -16.01 -15.40
C ARG A 35 9.16 -16.24 -14.34
N PHE A 36 9.13 -15.44 -13.28
CA PHE A 36 8.27 -15.63 -12.11
C PHE A 36 7.18 -14.56 -11.95
N GLY A 37 7.18 -13.54 -12.80
CA GLY A 37 6.24 -12.42 -12.72
C GLY A 37 6.52 -11.41 -11.60
N GLY A 38 7.65 -11.53 -10.90
CA GLY A 38 8.08 -10.65 -9.82
C GLY A 38 9.46 -11.02 -9.30
N LEU A 39 10.00 -10.22 -8.39
CA LEU A 39 11.27 -10.51 -7.71
C LEU A 39 11.00 -11.46 -6.52
N GLU A 40 11.82 -12.49 -6.39
CA GLU A 40 11.88 -13.32 -5.19
C GLU A 40 12.62 -12.54 -4.10
N THR A 41 11.88 -11.89 -3.22
CA THR A 41 12.48 -11.05 -2.16
C THR A 41 12.92 -11.84 -0.93
N GLY A 42 12.58 -13.14 -0.86
CA GLY A 42 12.81 -13.96 0.34
C GLY A 42 12.06 -13.44 1.58
N ALA A 43 11.09 -12.56 1.37
CA ALA A 43 10.38 -11.91 2.46
C ALA A 43 9.60 -12.92 3.30
N VAL A 44 9.83 -12.88 4.60
CA VAL A 44 9.05 -13.64 5.57
C VAL A 44 7.92 -12.76 6.07
N PRO A 45 6.66 -13.09 5.81
CA PRO A 45 5.54 -12.29 6.27
C PRO A 45 5.47 -12.25 7.80
N SER A 46 4.95 -11.14 8.33
CA SER A 46 4.70 -11.01 9.75
C SER A 46 3.52 -11.90 10.19
N THR A 47 3.53 -12.32 11.44
CA THR A 47 2.43 -13.12 11.99
C THR A 47 1.18 -12.27 12.13
N PHE A 48 0.05 -12.75 11.64
CA PHE A 48 -1.26 -12.12 11.81
C PHE A 48 -2.36 -13.13 12.12
N GLN A 49 -3.44 -12.63 12.67
CA GLN A 49 -4.70 -13.34 12.87
C GLN A 49 -5.78 -12.67 12.02
N ILE A 50 -6.64 -13.47 11.38
CA ILE A 50 -7.87 -12.96 10.76
C ILE A 50 -8.92 -12.86 11.87
N VAL A 51 -9.37 -11.63 12.16
CA VAL A 51 -10.35 -11.33 13.20
C VAL A 51 -11.76 -11.37 12.64
N GLU A 52 -11.93 -10.91 11.39
CA GLU A 52 -13.20 -10.93 10.66
C GLU A 52 -12.95 -11.34 9.20
N SER A 53 -13.91 -12.05 8.62
CA SER A 53 -13.85 -12.45 7.21
C SER A 53 -15.28 -12.53 6.65
N ASN A 54 -15.55 -11.71 5.66
CA ASN A 54 -16.81 -11.70 4.91
C ASN A 54 -16.55 -11.53 3.40
N ASN A 55 -17.60 -11.33 2.62
CA ASN A 55 -17.48 -11.17 1.18
C ASN A 55 -16.82 -9.85 0.76
N MET A 56 -16.78 -8.84 1.66
CA MET A 56 -16.21 -7.52 1.34
C MET A 56 -14.73 -7.43 1.71
N TYR A 57 -14.34 -8.03 2.85
CA TYR A 57 -12.98 -7.89 3.37
C TYR A 57 -12.60 -9.00 4.32
N LYS A 58 -11.28 -9.11 4.57
CA LYS A 58 -10.71 -9.79 5.73
C LYS A 58 -10.02 -8.75 6.60
N LEU A 59 -10.27 -8.78 7.90
CA LEU A 59 -9.61 -7.91 8.86
C LEU A 59 -8.47 -8.69 9.53
N ARG A 60 -7.24 -8.26 9.27
CA ARG A 60 -6.02 -8.86 9.81
C ARG A 60 -5.54 -8.04 11.00
N ARG A 61 -5.27 -8.68 12.14
CA ARG A 61 -4.52 -8.10 13.26
C ARG A 61 -3.13 -8.68 13.27
N TYR A 62 -2.13 -7.85 13.14
CA TYR A 62 -0.73 -8.26 13.15
C TYR A 62 -0.18 -8.27 14.58
N PHE A 63 0.73 -9.22 14.85
CA PHE A 63 1.35 -9.40 16.16
C PHE A 63 0.31 -9.40 17.30
N PRO A 64 -0.72 -10.26 17.25
CA PRO A 64 -1.81 -10.22 18.22
C PRO A 64 -1.23 -10.30 19.64
N PRO A 65 -1.74 -9.48 20.56
CA PRO A 65 -1.19 -9.40 21.90
C PRO A 65 -1.32 -10.74 22.63
N ASP A 66 -0.34 -11.04 23.45
CA ASP A 66 -0.40 -12.16 24.36
C ASP A 66 -1.44 -11.87 25.46
N THR A 67 -2.53 -12.60 25.44
CA THR A 67 -3.65 -12.43 26.39
C THR A 67 -3.37 -13.00 27.78
N ARG A 68 -2.16 -13.54 28.03
CA ARG A 68 -1.80 -14.07 29.35
C ARG A 68 -1.75 -12.96 30.40
N PRO A 69 -2.18 -13.23 31.65
CA PRO A 69 -2.13 -12.26 32.73
C PRO A 69 -0.72 -11.68 32.93
N GLY A 70 -0.62 -10.37 33.14
CA GLY A 70 0.65 -9.67 33.40
C GLY A 70 1.40 -9.19 32.16
N ARG A 71 0.85 -9.35 30.96
CA ARG A 71 1.41 -8.74 29.74
C ARG A 71 0.91 -7.31 29.53
N ALA A 72 1.75 -6.50 28.95
CA ALA A 72 1.36 -5.14 28.58
C ALA A 72 0.19 -5.17 27.58
N PRO A 73 -0.80 -4.27 27.71
CA PRO A 73 -1.85 -4.13 26.70
C PRO A 73 -1.24 -3.76 25.36
N ALA A 74 -1.96 -4.09 24.28
CA ALA A 74 -1.59 -3.61 22.96
C ALA A 74 -1.59 -2.08 22.94
N GLY A 75 -0.71 -1.50 22.12
CA GLY A 75 -0.69 -0.06 21.91
C GLY A 75 -1.94 0.46 21.18
N PRO A 76 -1.99 1.75 20.85
CA PRO A 76 -3.09 2.32 20.08
C PRO A 76 -3.28 1.61 18.75
N PRO A 77 -4.53 1.27 18.35
CA PRO A 77 -4.78 0.54 17.11
C PRO A 77 -4.58 1.42 15.88
N ALA A 78 -3.80 0.91 14.94
CA ALA A 78 -3.52 1.53 13.64
C ALA A 78 -4.08 0.65 12.52
N LEU A 79 -5.19 1.07 11.90
CA LEU A 79 -5.85 0.36 10.80
C LEU A 79 -5.35 0.89 9.46
N MET A 80 -4.64 0.05 8.75
CA MET A 80 -4.07 0.36 7.44
C MET A 80 -5.02 -0.01 6.31
N VAL A 81 -5.16 0.90 5.34
CA VAL A 81 -6.10 0.81 4.22
C VAL A 81 -5.32 0.91 2.91
N HIS A 82 -5.36 -0.15 2.11
CA HIS A 82 -4.68 -0.22 0.81
C HIS A 82 -5.58 0.26 -0.34
N PRO A 83 -5.01 0.73 -1.47
CA PRO A 83 -5.77 1.02 -2.68
C PRO A 83 -6.23 -0.27 -3.36
N MET A 84 -7.33 -0.21 -4.13
CA MET A 84 -7.93 -1.38 -4.77
C MET A 84 -7.01 -2.11 -5.75
N MET A 85 -6.07 -1.40 -6.37
CA MET A 85 -5.11 -1.97 -7.33
C MET A 85 -3.92 -2.70 -6.69
N MET A 86 -3.82 -2.69 -5.36
CA MET A 86 -2.74 -3.33 -4.61
C MET A 86 -3.34 -4.31 -3.60
N SER A 87 -2.56 -5.31 -3.20
CA SER A 87 -2.97 -6.21 -2.13
C SER A 87 -2.60 -5.65 -0.76
N ALA A 88 -3.27 -6.14 0.29
CA ALA A 88 -2.95 -5.83 1.68
C ALA A 88 -1.48 -6.13 2.05
N ASN A 89 -0.82 -7.04 1.31
CA ASN A 89 0.58 -7.40 1.52
C ASN A 89 1.55 -6.24 1.27
N MET A 90 1.11 -5.15 0.63
CA MET A 90 1.94 -3.93 0.50
C MET A 90 2.39 -3.36 1.86
N TRP A 91 1.62 -3.62 2.91
CA TRP A 91 1.92 -3.18 4.26
C TRP A 91 2.86 -4.14 5.01
N ASP A 92 3.05 -5.35 4.47
CA ASP A 92 3.84 -6.43 5.05
C ASP A 92 4.77 -7.04 4.01
N VAL A 93 5.60 -6.22 3.39
CA VAL A 93 6.57 -6.66 2.37
C VAL A 93 7.70 -7.51 2.96
N SER A 94 8.07 -7.25 4.21
CA SER A 94 8.94 -8.11 5.02
C SER A 94 8.70 -7.83 6.50
N ARG A 95 9.05 -8.79 7.36
CA ARG A 95 8.85 -8.68 8.81
C ARG A 95 9.57 -7.46 9.41
N ASP A 96 10.76 -7.17 8.93
CA ASP A 96 11.63 -6.13 9.52
C ASP A 96 11.44 -4.76 8.84
N ASP A 97 11.11 -4.75 7.53
CA ASP A 97 11.02 -3.52 6.73
C ASP A 97 9.58 -3.16 6.34
N GLY A 98 8.61 -4.03 6.63
CA GLY A 98 7.20 -3.76 6.37
C GLY A 98 6.61 -2.74 7.34
N ALA A 99 5.64 -1.95 6.86
CA ALA A 99 4.99 -0.94 7.68
C ALA A 99 4.37 -1.53 8.97
N VAL A 100 3.80 -2.73 8.91
CA VAL A 100 3.23 -3.41 10.09
C VAL A 100 4.30 -3.69 11.15
N GLY A 101 5.50 -4.12 10.75
CA GLY A 101 6.62 -4.37 11.66
C GLY A 101 7.14 -3.09 12.30
N ILE A 102 7.32 -2.03 11.50
CA ILE A 102 7.78 -0.72 11.95
C ILE A 102 6.78 -0.10 12.95
N LEU A 103 5.49 -0.15 12.65
CA LEU A 103 4.46 0.37 13.55
C LEU A 103 4.38 -0.41 14.85
N HIS A 104 4.49 -1.75 14.78
CA HIS A 104 4.52 -2.60 15.96
C HIS A 104 5.76 -2.30 16.84
N ALA A 105 6.93 -2.18 16.24
CA ALA A 105 8.16 -1.78 16.94
C ALA A 105 8.04 -0.38 17.57
N GLY A 106 7.25 0.51 16.94
CA GLY A 106 6.90 1.83 17.47
C GLY A 106 5.83 1.82 18.57
N GLY A 107 5.36 0.65 19.01
CA GLY A 107 4.41 0.51 20.10
C GLY A 107 2.92 0.64 19.68
N LEU A 108 2.61 0.55 18.40
CA LEU A 108 1.23 0.52 17.91
C LEU A 108 0.72 -0.93 17.78
N ASP A 109 -0.61 -1.08 17.72
CA ASP A 109 -1.30 -2.34 17.41
C ASP A 109 -1.74 -2.33 15.93
N PRO A 110 -0.97 -2.97 15.00
CA PRO A 110 -1.23 -2.85 13.58
C PRO A 110 -2.37 -3.76 13.12
N TRP A 111 -3.29 -3.17 12.36
CA TRP A 111 -4.39 -3.84 11.70
C TRP A 111 -4.38 -3.51 10.21
N VAL A 112 -4.86 -4.42 9.38
CA VAL A 112 -4.99 -4.20 7.92
C VAL A 112 -6.35 -4.69 7.47
N ILE A 113 -7.10 -3.84 6.79
CA ILE A 113 -8.27 -4.27 6.03
C ILE A 113 -7.79 -4.77 4.67
N ASP A 114 -8.16 -6.01 4.32
CA ASP A 114 -7.80 -6.69 3.08
C ASP A 114 -9.07 -6.91 2.25
N TYR A 115 -9.27 -6.08 1.23
CA TYR A 115 -10.43 -6.17 0.35
C TYR A 115 -10.36 -7.35 -0.64
N GLY A 116 -9.24 -8.06 -0.67
CA GLY A 116 -8.98 -9.11 -1.65
C GLY A 116 -8.77 -8.55 -3.06
N SER A 117 -8.84 -9.45 -4.04
CA SER A 117 -8.74 -9.11 -5.46
C SER A 117 -10.16 -9.11 -6.03
N PRO A 118 -10.69 -7.99 -6.55
CA PRO A 118 -12.08 -7.89 -7.00
C PRO A 118 -12.46 -8.95 -8.04
N ASP A 119 -11.51 -9.29 -8.93
CA ASP A 119 -11.67 -10.30 -9.98
C ASP A 119 -11.75 -11.75 -9.46
N ARG A 120 -11.40 -11.98 -8.19
CA ARG A 120 -11.34 -13.31 -7.57
C ARG A 120 -12.36 -13.53 -6.47
N VAL A 121 -13.14 -12.52 -6.16
CA VAL A 121 -14.17 -12.59 -5.12
C VAL A 121 -15.52 -12.43 -5.78
N GLU A 122 -16.48 -13.28 -5.40
CA GLU A 122 -17.85 -13.21 -5.91
C GLU A 122 -18.44 -11.82 -5.62
N GLY A 123 -19.03 -11.20 -6.65
CA GLY A 123 -19.56 -9.83 -6.57
C GLY A 123 -18.49 -8.73 -6.42
N GLY A 124 -17.21 -9.07 -6.56
CA GLY A 124 -16.13 -8.12 -6.32
C GLY A 124 -16.07 -6.98 -7.33
N MET A 125 -16.44 -7.24 -8.58
CA MET A 125 -16.44 -6.24 -9.66
C MET A 125 -17.64 -5.28 -9.59
N GLU A 126 -18.69 -5.63 -8.88
CA GLU A 126 -19.88 -4.80 -8.64
C GLU A 126 -19.77 -3.89 -7.42
N ARG A 127 -18.66 -4.00 -6.65
CA ARG A 127 -18.45 -3.20 -5.44
C ARG A 127 -18.32 -1.72 -5.77
N THR A 128 -19.08 -0.92 -5.04
CA THR A 128 -19.11 0.53 -5.16
C THR A 128 -18.20 1.21 -4.15
N LEU A 129 -17.96 2.51 -4.33
CA LEU A 129 -17.28 3.33 -3.31
C LEU A 129 -18.01 3.26 -1.95
N THR A 130 -19.34 3.29 -1.97
CA THR A 130 -20.15 3.21 -0.74
C THR A 130 -19.90 1.90 0.00
N ASP A 131 -19.80 0.77 -0.71
CA ASP A 131 -19.53 -0.52 -0.09
C ASP A 131 -18.18 -0.53 0.64
N HIS A 132 -17.15 0.10 0.07
CA HIS A 132 -15.84 0.23 0.71
C HIS A 132 -15.87 1.14 1.95
N ILE A 133 -16.63 2.24 1.91
CA ILE A 133 -16.82 3.15 3.05
C ILE A 133 -17.55 2.41 4.20
N VAL A 134 -18.60 1.68 3.88
CA VAL A 134 -19.37 0.90 4.87
C VAL A 134 -18.49 -0.21 5.46
N ALA A 135 -17.80 -0.97 4.64
CA ALA A 135 -16.89 -2.03 5.08
C ALA A 135 -15.76 -1.50 5.99
N LEU A 136 -15.17 -0.35 5.65
CA LEU A 136 -14.17 0.26 6.51
C LEU A 136 -14.79 0.79 7.81
N SER A 137 -16.02 1.29 7.76
CA SER A 137 -16.77 1.70 8.95
C SER A 137 -17.02 0.52 9.90
N GLU A 138 -17.42 -0.63 9.39
CA GLU A 138 -17.60 -1.87 10.17
C GLU A 138 -16.26 -2.36 10.76
N ALA A 139 -15.19 -2.32 9.97
CA ALA A 139 -13.85 -2.68 10.45
C ALA A 139 -13.40 -1.79 11.62
N ILE A 140 -13.70 -0.47 11.58
CA ILE A 140 -13.42 0.45 12.69
C ILE A 140 -14.20 0.03 13.95
N ASP A 141 -15.48 -0.33 13.83
CA ASP A 141 -16.28 -0.78 14.98
C ASP A 141 -15.69 -2.05 15.61
N ILE A 142 -15.24 -3.00 14.78
CA ILE A 142 -14.61 -4.24 15.26
C ILE A 142 -13.29 -3.93 15.99
N VAL A 143 -12.43 -3.09 15.39
CA VAL A 143 -11.14 -2.73 16.00
C VAL A 143 -11.35 -1.96 17.30
N ALA A 144 -12.26 -0.99 17.31
CA ALA A 144 -12.57 -0.20 18.51
C ALA A 144 -13.14 -1.08 19.63
N ALA A 145 -14.05 -2.01 19.32
CA ALA A 145 -14.58 -2.96 20.28
C ALA A 145 -13.50 -3.92 20.83
N ALA A 146 -12.60 -4.39 19.97
CA ALA A 146 -11.54 -5.32 20.36
C ALA A 146 -10.44 -4.67 21.21
N THR A 147 -10.22 -3.36 21.05
CA THR A 147 -9.14 -2.65 21.73
C THR A 147 -9.60 -1.72 22.85
N GLY A 148 -10.89 -1.35 22.86
CA GLY A 148 -11.45 -0.34 23.77
C GLY A 148 -10.93 1.08 23.48
N GLN A 149 -10.40 1.34 22.27
CA GLN A 149 -9.76 2.60 21.90
C GLN A 149 -10.26 3.07 20.52
N SER A 150 -10.20 4.39 20.30
CA SER A 150 -10.42 4.96 18.97
C SER A 150 -9.26 4.59 18.03
N VAL A 151 -9.56 4.46 16.73
CA VAL A 151 -8.67 3.88 15.72
C VAL A 151 -7.93 4.97 14.94
N HIS A 152 -6.63 4.82 14.77
CA HIS A 152 -5.83 5.60 13.83
C HIS A 152 -5.94 4.96 12.44
N LEU A 153 -6.42 5.72 11.44
CA LEU A 153 -6.52 5.27 10.05
C LEU A 153 -5.27 5.67 9.28
N LEU A 154 -4.63 4.73 8.60
CA LEU A 154 -3.46 4.97 7.75
C LEU A 154 -3.78 4.48 6.33
N GLY A 155 -4.07 5.40 5.42
CA GLY A 155 -4.45 5.07 4.05
C GLY A 155 -3.41 5.50 3.02
N TYR A 156 -3.09 4.61 2.09
CA TYR A 156 -2.22 4.92 0.97
C TYR A 156 -3.04 5.16 -0.30
N SER A 157 -2.78 6.28 -1.01
CA SER A 157 -3.44 6.62 -2.27
C SER A 157 -4.98 6.55 -2.15
N GLN A 158 -5.66 5.72 -2.91
CA GLN A 158 -7.11 5.50 -2.81
C GLN A 158 -7.54 5.02 -1.40
N GLY A 159 -6.70 4.25 -0.69
CA GLY A 159 -6.97 3.87 0.70
C GLY A 159 -7.04 5.07 1.65
N GLY A 160 -6.30 6.14 1.40
CA GLY A 160 -6.45 7.40 2.12
C GLY A 160 -7.76 8.10 1.80
N MET A 161 -8.21 8.04 0.52
CA MET A 161 -9.54 8.52 0.14
C MET A 161 -10.64 7.79 0.91
N PHE A 162 -10.59 6.48 0.98
CA PHE A 162 -11.54 5.69 1.79
C PHE A 162 -11.48 6.09 3.26
N SER A 163 -10.28 6.31 3.80
CA SER A 163 -10.09 6.66 5.21
C SER A 163 -10.74 7.99 5.58
N TYR A 164 -10.50 9.08 4.84
CA TYR A 164 -11.11 10.36 5.18
C TYR A 164 -12.60 10.43 4.86
N GLN A 165 -13.06 9.73 3.80
CA GLN A 165 -14.49 9.64 3.49
C GLN A 165 -15.24 8.83 4.55
N THR A 166 -14.65 7.74 5.04
CA THR A 166 -15.22 6.95 6.15
C THR A 166 -15.26 7.77 7.45
N ALA A 167 -14.18 8.51 7.75
CA ALA A 167 -14.17 9.41 8.91
C ALA A 167 -15.28 10.46 8.83
N ALA A 168 -15.53 11.04 7.65
CA ALA A 168 -16.62 11.96 7.41
C ALA A 168 -18.00 11.28 7.55
N TYR A 169 -18.18 10.10 6.94
CA TYR A 169 -19.40 9.30 7.04
C TYR A 169 -19.77 8.98 8.49
N ARG A 170 -18.78 8.59 9.29
CA ARG A 170 -18.93 8.29 10.72
C ARG A 170 -19.01 9.54 11.61
N ARG A 171 -18.83 10.75 11.08
CA ARG A 171 -18.65 11.98 11.86
C ARG A 171 -17.57 11.83 12.92
N SER A 172 -16.46 11.21 12.53
CA SER A 172 -15.29 10.89 13.34
C SER A 172 -15.54 9.97 14.56
N LYS A 173 -16.69 9.32 14.65
CA LYS A 173 -16.97 8.38 15.74
C LYS A 173 -15.93 7.24 15.70
N ASP A 174 -15.27 6.99 16.84
CA ASP A 174 -14.23 5.97 17.05
C ASP A 174 -13.01 6.12 16.12
N VAL A 175 -12.80 7.30 15.52
CA VAL A 175 -11.62 7.64 14.73
C VAL A 175 -10.75 8.60 15.52
N ALA A 176 -9.51 8.17 15.85
CA ALA A 176 -8.54 8.97 16.58
C ALA A 176 -7.79 9.96 15.67
N SER A 177 -7.41 9.50 14.47
CA SER A 177 -6.75 10.32 13.46
C SER A 177 -6.83 9.66 12.08
N VAL A 178 -6.58 10.45 11.03
CA VAL A 178 -6.44 9.98 9.65
C VAL A 178 -5.10 10.44 9.11
N VAL A 179 -4.28 9.50 8.66
CA VAL A 179 -3.02 9.75 7.96
C VAL A 179 -3.18 9.27 6.52
N ALA A 180 -3.07 10.17 5.56
CA ALA A 180 -3.23 9.91 4.14
C ALA A 180 -1.89 10.08 3.42
N PHE A 181 -1.37 8.99 2.84
CA PHE A 181 -0.11 8.97 2.11
C PHE A 181 -0.39 9.03 0.60
N GLY A 182 0.07 10.08 -0.09
CA GLY A 182 -0.08 10.21 -1.53
C GLY A 182 -1.53 10.13 -2.02
N SER A 183 -2.48 10.52 -1.18
CA SER A 183 -3.91 10.45 -1.48
C SER A 183 -4.38 11.74 -2.15
N PRO A 184 -5.12 11.67 -3.26
CA PRO A 184 -5.72 12.85 -3.85
C PRO A 184 -6.82 13.39 -2.93
N VAL A 185 -6.77 14.68 -2.63
CA VAL A 185 -7.79 15.38 -1.83
C VAL A 185 -8.64 16.27 -2.73
N ASP A 186 -7.98 17.00 -3.63
CA ASP A 186 -8.64 17.80 -4.67
C ASP A 186 -8.21 17.25 -6.04
N THR A 187 -9.06 16.44 -6.64
CA THR A 187 -8.81 15.83 -7.95
C THR A 187 -8.97 16.82 -9.11
N LEU A 188 -9.50 18.01 -8.85
CA LEU A 188 -9.70 19.05 -9.86
C LEU A 188 -8.54 20.07 -9.88
N ALA A 189 -7.78 20.18 -8.80
CA ALA A 189 -6.73 21.21 -8.66
C ALA A 189 -5.55 20.99 -9.61
N ALA A 190 -5.26 19.76 -10.01
CA ALA A 190 -4.13 19.42 -10.86
C ALA A 190 -4.44 18.25 -11.80
N LEU A 191 -5.01 18.56 -12.96
CA LEU A 191 -5.11 17.57 -14.04
C LEU A 191 -3.79 17.52 -14.81
N PRO A 192 -3.35 16.30 -15.24
CA PRO A 192 -2.15 16.15 -16.04
C PRO A 192 -2.22 17.01 -17.32
N MET A 193 -1.07 17.52 -17.77
CA MET A 193 -0.90 18.28 -19.00
C MET A 193 -1.71 19.59 -19.12
N GLY A 194 -2.13 20.19 -17.98
CA GLY A 194 -2.84 21.47 -18.01
C GLY A 194 -4.25 21.41 -18.60
N ILE A 195 -4.87 20.25 -18.60
CA ILE A 195 -6.27 20.07 -19.04
C ILE A 195 -7.17 20.89 -18.10
N PRO A 196 -8.06 21.75 -18.63
CA PRO A 196 -9.03 22.46 -17.80
C PRO A 196 -9.91 21.49 -17.00
N ALA A 197 -10.14 21.79 -15.72
CA ALA A 197 -10.85 20.91 -14.80
C ALA A 197 -12.22 20.43 -15.33
N ASN A 198 -12.99 21.33 -15.94
CA ASN A 198 -14.28 21.00 -16.54
C ASN A 198 -14.19 19.99 -17.71
N MET A 199 -13.16 20.09 -18.53
CA MET A 199 -12.93 19.11 -19.61
C MET A 199 -12.45 17.77 -19.06
N GLY A 200 -11.62 17.80 -18.02
CA GLY A 200 -11.14 16.59 -17.36
C GLY A 200 -12.25 15.79 -16.69
N VAL A 201 -13.21 16.46 -16.03
CA VAL A 201 -14.39 15.82 -15.42
C VAL A 201 -15.24 15.16 -16.50
N VAL A 202 -15.62 15.88 -17.57
CA VAL A 202 -16.43 15.32 -18.65
C VAL A 202 -15.74 14.11 -19.31
N ALA A 203 -14.43 14.19 -19.55
CA ALA A 203 -13.67 13.08 -20.11
C ALA A 203 -13.61 11.88 -19.15
N ALA A 204 -13.44 12.11 -17.85
CA ALA A 204 -13.40 11.07 -16.83
C ALA A 204 -14.76 10.38 -16.68
N GLU A 205 -15.86 11.13 -16.66
CA GLU A 205 -17.23 10.60 -16.63
C GLU A 205 -17.51 9.78 -17.88
N PHE A 206 -17.19 10.29 -19.09
CA PHE A 206 -17.35 9.55 -20.32
C PHE A 206 -16.57 8.23 -20.32
N LEU A 207 -15.30 8.26 -19.88
CA LEU A 207 -14.45 7.06 -19.81
C LEU A 207 -14.98 6.08 -18.74
N ALA A 208 -15.44 6.57 -17.59
CA ALA A 208 -16.04 5.72 -16.57
C ALA A 208 -17.28 5.00 -17.10
N ASP A 209 -18.23 5.74 -17.70
CA ASP A 209 -19.52 5.20 -18.12
C ASP A 209 -19.44 4.30 -19.37
N HIS A 210 -18.52 4.59 -20.31
CA HIS A 210 -18.51 3.94 -21.62
C HIS A 210 -17.35 2.98 -21.82
N VAL A 211 -16.28 3.11 -21.03
CA VAL A 211 -15.07 2.30 -21.18
C VAL A 211 -14.82 1.45 -19.95
N PHE A 212 -14.56 2.08 -18.81
CA PHE A 212 -14.09 1.36 -17.61
C PHE A 212 -15.16 0.49 -16.95
N ASN A 213 -16.44 0.82 -17.10
CA ASN A 213 -17.54 -0.03 -16.65
C ASN A 213 -17.77 -1.28 -17.54
N ARG A 214 -17.06 -1.39 -18.67
CA ARG A 214 -17.26 -2.47 -19.63
C ARG A 214 -16.03 -3.35 -19.86
N ILE A 215 -14.88 -2.89 -19.46
CA ILE A 215 -13.61 -3.60 -19.62
C ILE A 215 -12.81 -3.56 -18.33
N ASP A 216 -12.29 -4.69 -17.95
CA ASP A 216 -11.29 -4.76 -16.91
C ASP A 216 -10.00 -4.09 -17.41
N ILE A 217 -9.42 -3.20 -16.60
CA ILE A 217 -8.12 -2.63 -16.94
C ILE A 217 -7.06 -3.65 -16.55
N PRO A 218 -6.38 -4.29 -17.51
CA PRO A 218 -5.32 -5.23 -17.18
C PRO A 218 -4.25 -4.57 -16.33
N GLY A 219 -3.75 -5.26 -15.32
CA GLY A 219 -2.77 -4.70 -14.37
C GLY A 219 -1.53 -4.12 -15.05
N TRP A 220 -1.10 -4.69 -16.20
CA TRP A 220 0.01 -4.14 -16.99
C TRP A 220 -0.31 -2.75 -17.57
N LEU A 221 -1.56 -2.51 -17.98
CA LEU A 221 -1.98 -1.22 -18.54
C LEU A 221 -2.09 -0.15 -17.46
N ALA A 222 -2.66 -0.50 -16.29
CA ALA A 222 -2.67 0.36 -15.12
C ALA A 222 -1.25 0.73 -14.70
N ARG A 223 -0.34 -0.25 -14.61
CA ARG A 223 1.08 -0.05 -14.30
C ARG A 223 1.75 0.89 -15.30
N THR A 224 1.51 0.71 -16.60
CA THR A 224 2.06 1.57 -17.66
C THR A 224 1.55 2.99 -17.52
N GLY A 225 0.25 3.18 -17.25
CA GLY A 225 -0.34 4.49 -17.00
C GLY A 225 0.33 5.22 -15.85
N PHE A 226 0.59 4.55 -14.71
CA PHE A 226 1.32 5.13 -13.59
C PHE A 226 2.78 5.49 -13.93
N GLN A 227 3.46 4.67 -14.73
CA GLN A 227 4.82 4.96 -15.17
C GLN A 227 4.89 6.19 -16.09
N MET A 228 3.83 6.47 -16.84
CA MET A 228 3.74 7.64 -17.72
C MET A 228 3.41 8.95 -16.97
N LEU A 229 2.97 8.90 -15.71
CA LEU A 229 2.79 10.11 -14.90
C LEU A 229 4.11 10.82 -14.59
N ASP A 230 5.20 10.08 -14.44
CA ASP A 230 6.57 10.62 -14.34
C ASP A 230 7.57 9.67 -15.03
N PRO A 231 7.68 9.74 -16.36
CA PRO A 231 8.50 8.81 -17.12
C PRO A 231 10.00 8.93 -16.81
N ILE A 232 10.46 10.12 -16.43
CA ILE A 232 11.88 10.36 -16.12
C ILE A 232 12.25 9.66 -14.81
N LYS A 233 11.47 9.84 -13.76
CA LYS A 233 11.70 9.15 -12.47
C LYS A 233 11.48 7.65 -12.60
N SER A 234 10.52 7.22 -13.41
CA SER A 234 10.27 5.79 -13.66
C SER A 234 11.44 5.08 -14.31
N VAL A 235 12.20 5.77 -15.16
CA VAL A 235 13.44 5.24 -15.75
C VAL A 235 14.59 5.30 -14.75
N GLN A 236 14.76 6.42 -14.04
CA GLN A 236 15.83 6.58 -13.05
C GLN A 236 15.75 5.62 -11.88
N SER A 237 14.55 5.21 -11.46
CA SER A 237 14.37 4.25 -10.36
C SER A 237 14.68 2.81 -10.74
N LYS A 238 14.86 2.50 -12.04
CA LYS A 238 15.15 1.15 -12.56
C LYS A 238 16.63 0.96 -12.94
N VAL A 239 17.39 2.03 -12.91
CA VAL A 239 18.84 2.05 -13.19
C VAL A 239 19.60 2.24 -11.88
#